data_f7c658232ceba31c25ec359ff159aec1
#
_entry.id   f7c658232ceba31c25ec359ff159aec1
#
_cell.length_a   1.000
_cell.length_b   1.000
_cell.length_c   1.000
_cell.angle_alpha   90.00
_cell.angle_beta   90.00
_cell.angle_gamma   90.00
#
_symmetry.space_group_name_H-M   'P 1'
#
loop_
_entity.id
_entity.type
_entity.pdbx_description
1 polymer ?
#
loop_
_entity_poly.entity_id
_entity_poly.type
_entity_poly.pdbx_seq_one_letter_code
_entity_poly.pdbx_strand_id
1 'polypeptide(L)'
;MAAADFIKKLAPGAQKVYKKYNVLASLVIAQGCLESGFGSSGLSQQANNLFGIKGTYNGKYVLMWTSEQDKKGNVTRIQAKFRKYPSYAESLDDLGSLYTRLSRYKEVVGEKDYKKATAAVSKAGYATDINYATKLNSIIFTYKLTQYDNDDGLPEEPSEPETPTGPDYPSREYDGIDMPLNQNLPSDVDFPQLHVSSKDGKDVIEITGVSVDFTADPTGKKSFSFTLPRTKENAAEFELLVVDNILYLDEKKYNHQKYYITNVSLHQENGMLTKTVTAAHIFSVLLINNRIEKTVSKKLSIKEALDIALKGTDFKYVIHAKEGEIASAEQENFGEKNSTELMDEIIEDYDIELDVDNYKIHVYKKMGQEIDFVLDSRYNMPGITITTDSQNCTTRAWGYGAQKEIDSASESKDDGTTTEDGEKEPEYVFEPVLYIHPDEDKFLIEGKPRWAEPIKDERYKKAGSIISALKKHVNPYPEMTVEVEFQKIYEPKLLEIEQDFWLGDTIHVIADTADGITFEDDLRVVSIQHNPLNPYSSPTITFANFRKDIQRITVDQVKQVKNLQRYINDMLKTLR
;
A
#
# COMPACT_ATOMS: atom_id res chain seq x y z
N MET A 1 14.06 25.49 -7.38
CA MET A 1 14.22 24.67 -8.61
C MET A 1 13.51 23.37 -8.29
N ALA A 2 12.60 22.89 -9.14
CA ALA A 2 11.96 21.60 -8.91
C ALA A 2 12.99 20.46 -8.90
N ALA A 3 12.76 19.39 -8.12
CA ALA A 3 13.70 18.28 -7.99
C ALA A 3 14.02 17.64 -9.35
N ALA A 4 13.00 17.45 -10.19
CA ALA A 4 13.17 16.92 -11.54
C ALA A 4 14.10 17.78 -12.41
N ASP A 5 13.98 19.11 -12.34
CA ASP A 5 14.85 20.04 -13.07
C ASP A 5 16.30 19.98 -12.59
N PHE A 6 16.47 19.80 -11.28
CA PHE A 6 17.80 19.66 -10.70
C PHE A 6 18.45 18.35 -11.17
N ILE A 7 17.72 17.24 -11.16
CA ILE A 7 18.17 15.93 -11.66
C ILE A 7 18.53 16.03 -13.15
N LYS A 8 17.65 16.60 -13.98
CA LYS A 8 17.93 16.83 -15.41
C LYS A 8 19.21 17.63 -15.62
N LYS A 9 19.48 18.61 -14.75
CA LYS A 9 20.71 19.40 -14.78
C LYS A 9 21.97 18.61 -14.41
N LEU A 10 21.85 17.63 -13.50
CA LEU A 10 22.98 16.79 -13.07
C LEU A 10 23.25 15.63 -14.03
N ALA A 11 22.21 15.07 -14.64
CA ALA A 11 22.27 13.82 -15.41
C ALA A 11 23.38 13.78 -16.47
N PRO A 12 23.61 14.81 -17.32
CA PRO A 12 24.68 14.78 -18.30
C PRO A 12 26.08 14.68 -17.68
N GLY A 13 26.28 15.34 -16.53
CA GLY A 13 27.52 15.27 -15.77
C GLY A 13 27.73 13.90 -15.13
N ALA A 14 26.67 13.34 -14.53
CA ALA A 14 26.70 12.04 -13.88
C ALA A 14 26.95 10.89 -14.87
N GLN A 15 26.35 10.94 -16.07
CA GLN A 15 26.64 9.98 -17.15
C GLN A 15 28.09 10.06 -17.63
N LYS A 16 28.71 11.25 -17.65
CA LYS A 16 30.14 11.38 -17.91
C LYS A 16 30.98 10.72 -16.82
N VAL A 17 30.54 10.85 -15.54
CA VAL A 17 31.20 10.18 -14.40
C VAL A 17 31.09 8.66 -14.57
N TYR A 18 29.93 8.13 -14.94
CA TYR A 18 29.73 6.72 -15.21
C TYR A 18 30.69 6.20 -16.29
N LYS A 19 30.73 6.88 -17.44
CA LYS A 19 31.64 6.51 -18.55
C LYS A 19 33.11 6.60 -18.19
N LYS A 20 33.51 7.64 -17.43
CA LYS A 20 34.92 7.93 -17.14
C LYS A 20 35.47 7.14 -15.97
N TYR A 21 34.65 6.90 -14.94
CA TYR A 21 35.10 6.36 -13.66
C TYR A 21 34.43 5.03 -13.31
N ASN A 22 33.50 4.55 -14.13
CA ASN A 22 32.70 3.33 -13.88
C ASN A 22 32.00 3.37 -12.52
N VAL A 23 31.42 4.52 -12.18
CA VAL A 23 30.59 4.77 -10.97
C VAL A 23 29.18 5.10 -11.46
N LEU A 24 28.17 4.41 -10.92
CA LEU A 24 26.78 4.56 -11.36
C LEU A 24 26.32 6.02 -11.39
N ALA A 25 25.73 6.45 -12.49
CA ALA A 25 25.19 7.79 -12.64
C ALA A 25 24.06 8.03 -11.63
N SER A 26 23.21 7.03 -11.40
CA SER A 26 22.15 7.05 -10.40
C SER A 26 22.67 7.36 -9.01
N LEU A 27 23.77 6.71 -8.60
CA LEU A 27 24.42 6.96 -7.31
C LEU A 27 24.90 8.40 -7.19
N VAL A 28 25.59 8.90 -8.22
CA VAL A 28 26.18 10.23 -8.25
C VAL A 28 25.10 11.32 -8.22
N ILE A 29 24.02 11.13 -8.96
CA ILE A 29 22.86 12.05 -8.94
C ILE A 29 22.21 12.03 -7.55
N ALA A 30 21.94 10.85 -6.99
CA ALA A 30 21.31 10.73 -5.67
C ALA A 30 22.12 11.42 -4.57
N GLN A 31 23.45 11.26 -4.58
CA GLN A 31 24.32 11.97 -3.66
C GLN A 31 24.30 13.49 -3.90
N GLY A 32 24.34 13.93 -5.15
CA GLY A 32 24.20 15.35 -5.48
C GLY A 32 22.88 15.95 -4.98
N CYS A 33 21.80 15.21 -5.09
CA CYS A 33 20.50 15.60 -4.53
C CYS A 33 20.54 15.67 -3.00
N LEU A 34 21.00 14.61 -2.35
CA LEU A 34 21.01 14.49 -0.88
C LEU A 34 21.91 15.55 -0.23
N GLU A 35 23.15 15.64 -0.66
CA GLU A 35 24.18 16.50 -0.04
C GLU A 35 23.93 17.99 -0.29
N SER A 36 23.36 18.36 -1.44
CA SER A 36 23.10 19.76 -1.77
C SER A 36 21.67 20.22 -1.41
N GLY A 37 20.81 19.33 -0.92
CA GLY A 37 19.38 19.58 -0.79
C GLY A 37 18.78 20.02 -2.13
N PHE A 38 18.94 19.19 -3.16
CA PHE A 38 18.50 19.47 -4.54
C PHE A 38 18.97 20.84 -5.06
N GLY A 39 20.25 21.18 -4.75
CA GLY A 39 20.86 22.42 -5.17
C GLY A 39 20.44 23.66 -4.38
N SER A 40 19.68 23.53 -3.29
CA SER A 40 19.21 24.63 -2.46
C SER A 40 20.24 25.10 -1.41
N SER A 41 21.26 24.28 -1.12
CA SER A 41 22.25 24.64 -0.11
C SER A 41 23.07 25.87 -0.51
N GLY A 42 23.41 26.71 0.47
CA GLY A 42 24.23 27.91 0.23
C GLY A 42 25.58 27.58 -0.44
N LEU A 43 26.15 26.42 -0.14
CA LEU A 43 27.40 25.95 -0.73
C LEU A 43 27.23 25.57 -2.22
N SER A 44 26.15 24.89 -2.57
CA SER A 44 25.86 24.55 -3.96
C SER A 44 25.59 25.80 -4.82
N GLN A 45 24.90 26.79 -4.25
CA GLN A 45 24.56 28.04 -4.97
C GLN A 45 25.76 28.96 -5.15
N GLN A 46 26.63 29.10 -4.13
CA GLN A 46 27.75 30.05 -4.16
C GLN A 46 29.03 29.46 -4.81
N ALA A 47 29.15 28.13 -4.74
CA ALA A 47 30.41 27.46 -5.10
C ALA A 47 30.24 26.30 -6.10
N ASN A 48 29.03 25.98 -6.55
CA ASN A 48 28.72 24.78 -7.32
C ASN A 48 29.25 23.49 -6.66
N ASN A 49 29.40 23.49 -5.35
CA ASN A 49 29.92 22.37 -4.58
C ASN A 49 28.75 21.56 -4.01
N LEU A 50 28.44 20.47 -4.69
CA LEU A 50 27.30 19.63 -4.36
C LEU A 50 27.55 18.72 -3.15
N PHE A 51 28.79 18.39 -2.87
CA PHE A 51 29.18 17.30 -1.95
C PHE A 51 29.91 17.78 -0.70
N GLY A 52 29.94 19.05 -0.45
CA GLY A 52 30.66 19.61 0.72
C GLY A 52 32.17 19.34 0.73
N ILE A 53 32.80 19.17 -0.43
CA ILE A 53 34.23 18.84 -0.50
C ILE A 53 35.04 20.02 -0.06
N LYS A 54 35.87 19.81 0.99
CA LYS A 54 36.74 20.82 1.58
C LYS A 54 38.04 21.00 0.76
N GLY A 55 38.67 22.16 0.93
CA GLY A 55 39.93 22.51 0.27
C GLY A 55 39.78 23.52 -0.86
N THR A 56 40.63 23.41 -1.89
CA THR A 56 40.63 24.29 -3.05
C THR A 56 40.50 23.47 -4.34
N TYR A 57 39.83 24.02 -5.35
CA TYR A 57 39.75 23.48 -6.71
C TYR A 57 40.42 24.48 -7.66
N ASN A 58 41.56 24.11 -8.23
CA ASN A 58 42.39 25.01 -9.05
C ASN A 58 42.64 26.37 -8.35
N GLY A 59 42.95 26.32 -7.03
CA GLY A 59 43.19 27.50 -6.20
C GLY A 59 41.94 28.24 -5.74
N LYS A 60 40.74 27.91 -6.25
CA LYS A 60 39.46 28.58 -5.94
C LYS A 60 38.74 27.90 -4.77
N TYR A 61 38.21 28.70 -3.86
CA TYR A 61 37.46 28.24 -2.69
C TYR A 61 36.46 29.31 -2.21
N VAL A 62 35.52 28.89 -1.36
CA VAL A 62 34.70 29.77 -0.54
C VAL A 62 34.94 29.45 0.93
N LEU A 63 34.82 30.45 1.81
CA LEU A 63 34.86 30.26 3.25
C LEU A 63 33.43 30.12 3.76
N MET A 64 33.14 29.00 4.43
CA MET A 64 31.84 28.76 5.03
C MET A 64 32.01 28.34 6.48
N TRP A 65 31.05 28.73 7.32
CA TRP A 65 30.96 28.22 8.67
C TRP A 65 30.49 26.76 8.64
N THR A 66 31.22 25.89 9.35
CA THR A 66 30.87 24.48 9.53
C THR A 66 31.05 24.08 10.96
N SER A 67 30.34 23.08 11.42
CA SER A 67 30.53 22.46 12.73
C SER A 67 31.47 21.27 12.56
N GLU A 68 32.52 21.21 13.40
CA GLU A 68 33.46 20.09 13.47
C GLU A 68 33.34 19.45 14.82
N GLN A 69 33.32 18.12 14.87
CA GLN A 69 33.32 17.35 16.10
C GLN A 69 34.69 16.73 16.32
N ASP A 70 35.27 16.97 17.51
CA ASP A 70 36.53 16.34 17.88
C ASP A 70 36.35 14.86 18.28
N LYS A 71 37.45 14.15 18.49
CA LYS A 71 37.41 12.72 18.91
C LYS A 71 36.76 12.49 20.28
N LYS A 72 36.51 13.56 21.05
CA LYS A 72 35.84 13.52 22.37
C LYS A 72 34.37 13.89 22.29
N GLY A 73 33.82 14.16 21.08
CA GLY A 73 32.43 14.53 20.88
C GLY A 73 32.12 16.03 21.00
N ASN A 74 33.12 16.89 21.26
CA ASN A 74 32.90 18.34 21.37
C ASN A 74 32.70 18.95 19.98
N VAL A 75 31.64 19.72 19.82
CA VAL A 75 31.29 20.40 18.57
C VAL A 75 31.81 21.83 18.60
N THR A 76 32.67 22.18 17.64
CA THR A 76 33.20 23.54 17.48
C THR A 76 32.83 24.10 16.12
N ARG A 77 32.35 25.33 16.09
CA ARG A 77 32.03 26.04 14.86
C ARG A 77 33.26 26.74 14.34
N ILE A 78 33.70 26.36 13.13
CA ILE A 78 34.91 26.93 12.50
C ILE A 78 34.59 27.41 11.07
N GLN A 79 35.42 28.32 10.56
CA GLN A 79 35.41 28.63 9.13
C GLN A 79 36.34 27.65 8.40
N ALA A 80 35.80 26.96 7.39
CA ALA A 80 36.57 26.05 6.54
C ALA A 80 36.53 26.50 5.07
N LYS A 81 37.60 26.16 4.35
CA LYS A 81 37.65 26.32 2.89
C LYS A 81 36.89 25.17 2.23
N PHE A 82 35.97 25.50 1.35
CA PHE A 82 35.26 24.55 0.50
C PHE A 82 35.62 24.83 -0.96
N ARG A 83 35.78 23.77 -1.76
CA ARG A 83 36.10 23.88 -3.18
C ARG A 83 35.04 24.69 -3.91
N LYS A 84 35.49 25.62 -4.78
CA LYS A 84 34.59 26.38 -5.68
C LYS A 84 34.80 25.89 -7.10
N TYR A 85 33.75 25.26 -7.65
CA TYR A 85 33.77 24.72 -9.00
C TYR A 85 33.18 25.70 -10.03
N PRO A 86 33.61 25.62 -11.32
CA PRO A 86 33.04 26.42 -12.40
C PRO A 86 31.58 26.08 -12.64
N SER A 87 31.21 24.79 -12.56
CA SER A 87 29.83 24.30 -12.70
C SER A 87 29.59 23.05 -11.85
N TYR A 88 28.34 22.54 -11.85
CA TYR A 88 28.01 21.27 -11.21
C TYR A 88 28.74 20.07 -11.87
N ALA A 89 29.00 20.14 -13.18
CA ALA A 89 29.71 19.06 -13.87
C ALA A 89 31.10 18.78 -13.30
N GLU A 90 31.86 19.82 -12.96
CA GLU A 90 33.18 19.65 -12.33
C GLU A 90 33.06 19.14 -10.88
N SER A 91 32.00 19.50 -10.18
CA SER A 91 31.75 18.94 -8.84
C SER A 91 31.48 17.44 -8.90
N LEU A 92 30.69 17.00 -9.90
CA LEU A 92 30.42 15.58 -10.16
C LEU A 92 31.69 14.83 -10.59
N ASP A 93 32.49 15.40 -11.49
CA ASP A 93 33.76 14.81 -11.96
C ASP A 93 34.76 14.62 -10.80
N ASP A 94 34.84 15.60 -9.89
CA ASP A 94 35.72 15.53 -8.71
C ASP A 94 35.26 14.42 -7.73
N LEU A 95 33.95 14.18 -7.57
CA LEU A 95 33.42 13.04 -6.80
C LEU A 95 33.80 11.70 -7.46
N GLY A 96 33.62 11.56 -8.75
CA GLY A 96 34.04 10.35 -9.50
C GLY A 96 35.54 10.08 -9.36
N SER A 97 36.34 11.12 -9.46
CA SER A 97 37.82 11.06 -9.21
C SER A 97 38.13 10.65 -7.75
N LEU A 98 37.38 11.12 -6.78
CA LEU A 98 37.56 10.75 -5.38
C LEU A 98 37.31 9.25 -5.16
N TYR A 99 36.29 8.68 -5.77
CA TYR A 99 35.97 7.25 -5.67
C TYR A 99 37.08 6.36 -6.27
N THR A 100 37.67 6.74 -7.38
CA THR A 100 38.74 5.96 -8.01
C THR A 100 40.09 6.13 -7.29
N ARG A 101 40.34 7.29 -6.68
CA ARG A 101 41.61 7.62 -6.03
C ARG A 101 41.74 7.02 -4.63
N LEU A 102 40.65 6.89 -3.87
CA LEU A 102 40.67 6.42 -2.51
C LEU A 102 40.28 4.93 -2.43
N SER A 103 41.21 4.09 -1.99
CA SER A 103 41.07 2.64 -1.92
C SER A 103 39.88 2.15 -1.11
N ARG A 104 39.39 2.93 -0.15
CA ARG A 104 38.19 2.60 0.64
C ARG A 104 36.89 2.50 -0.20
N TYR A 105 36.86 3.13 -1.37
CA TYR A 105 35.71 3.11 -2.28
C TYR A 105 35.85 2.09 -3.41
N LYS A 106 36.82 1.16 -3.35
CA LYS A 106 37.04 0.16 -4.39
C LYS A 106 35.80 -0.69 -4.72
N GLU A 107 34.92 -0.91 -3.73
CA GLU A 107 33.67 -1.68 -3.87
C GLU A 107 32.57 -0.87 -4.57
N VAL A 108 32.72 0.45 -4.71
CA VAL A 108 31.78 1.35 -5.41
C VAL A 108 32.05 1.36 -6.93
N VAL A 109 33.36 1.32 -7.29
CA VAL A 109 33.79 1.42 -8.67
C VAL A 109 33.54 0.09 -9.38
N GLY A 110 32.75 0.10 -10.46
CA GLY A 110 32.40 -1.08 -11.23
C GLY A 110 31.19 -1.83 -10.73
N GLU A 111 30.62 -1.47 -9.57
CA GLU A 111 29.36 -2.06 -9.12
C GLU A 111 28.21 -1.63 -10.05
N LYS A 112 27.34 -2.58 -10.43
CA LYS A 112 26.21 -2.36 -11.34
C LYS A 112 24.85 -2.37 -10.64
N ASP A 113 24.79 -2.88 -9.44
CA ASP A 113 23.62 -2.86 -8.57
C ASP A 113 23.68 -1.62 -7.68
N TYR A 114 22.77 -0.69 -7.88
CA TYR A 114 22.78 0.57 -7.12
C TYR A 114 22.63 0.35 -5.61
N LYS A 115 21.90 -0.68 -5.16
CA LYS A 115 21.74 -1.01 -3.74
C LYS A 115 23.08 -1.44 -3.12
N LYS A 116 23.87 -2.22 -3.86
CA LYS A 116 25.21 -2.60 -3.43
C LYS A 116 26.18 -1.42 -3.49
N ALA A 117 26.05 -0.58 -4.51
CA ALA A 117 26.89 0.62 -4.64
C ALA A 117 26.65 1.62 -3.49
N THR A 118 25.40 1.88 -3.13
CA THR A 118 25.04 2.76 -1.99
C THR A 118 25.49 2.18 -0.65
N ALA A 119 25.33 0.86 -0.45
CA ALA A 119 25.85 0.16 0.73
C ALA A 119 27.37 0.25 0.82
N ALA A 120 28.10 0.12 -0.30
CA ALA A 120 29.54 0.24 -0.36
C ALA A 120 30.01 1.68 -0.02
N VAL A 121 29.31 2.71 -0.48
CA VAL A 121 29.59 4.12 -0.12
C VAL A 121 29.42 4.36 1.37
N SER A 122 28.32 3.87 1.95
CA SER A 122 28.04 3.98 3.39
C SER A 122 29.10 3.23 4.22
N LYS A 123 29.38 1.98 3.87
CA LYS A 123 30.42 1.15 4.52
C LYS A 123 31.81 1.78 4.44
N ALA A 124 32.12 2.48 3.35
CA ALA A 124 33.38 3.21 3.19
C ALA A 124 33.46 4.48 4.06
N GLY A 125 32.42 4.83 4.81
CA GLY A 125 32.38 5.98 5.69
C GLY A 125 32.35 7.31 4.95
N TYR A 126 31.56 7.40 3.89
CA TYR A 126 31.33 8.67 3.19
C TYR A 126 30.57 9.66 4.08
N ALA A 127 29.56 9.17 4.78
CA ALA A 127 28.80 9.89 5.79
C ALA A 127 28.82 9.14 7.12
N THR A 128 28.58 9.86 8.22
CA THR A 128 28.43 9.28 9.56
C THR A 128 27.01 8.78 9.84
N ASP A 129 26.09 9.08 8.94
CA ASP A 129 24.69 8.68 9.01
C ASP A 129 24.55 7.19 8.70
N ILE A 130 24.03 6.42 9.65
CA ILE A 130 23.81 4.97 9.52
C ILE A 130 22.80 4.64 8.40
N ASN A 131 21.86 5.55 8.11
CA ASN A 131 20.83 5.39 7.07
C ASN A 131 21.24 6.00 5.71
N TYR A 132 22.50 6.32 5.54
CA TYR A 132 22.96 6.98 4.32
C TYR A 132 22.63 6.20 3.05
N ALA A 133 22.88 4.88 3.05
CA ALA A 133 22.55 4.01 1.91
C ALA A 133 21.04 3.98 1.62
N THR A 134 20.21 3.89 2.65
CA THR A 134 18.73 3.87 2.53
C THR A 134 18.23 5.18 1.92
N LYS A 135 18.74 6.32 2.35
CA LYS A 135 18.39 7.64 1.78
C LYS A 135 18.76 7.74 0.31
N LEU A 136 19.93 7.25 -0.09
CA LEU A 136 20.34 7.22 -1.48
C LEU A 136 19.46 6.28 -2.31
N ASN A 137 19.15 5.08 -1.80
CA ASN A 137 18.26 4.13 -2.46
C ASN A 137 16.88 4.72 -2.71
N SER A 138 16.31 5.40 -1.72
CA SER A 138 15.04 6.11 -1.85
C SER A 138 15.08 7.13 -3.00
N ILE A 139 16.12 7.97 -3.06
CA ILE A 139 16.25 8.97 -4.13
C ILE A 139 16.40 8.28 -5.50
N ILE A 140 17.22 7.24 -5.60
CA ILE A 140 17.44 6.50 -6.85
C ILE A 140 16.12 5.89 -7.35
N PHE A 141 15.38 5.27 -6.46
CA PHE A 141 14.11 4.62 -6.79
C PHE A 141 13.04 5.66 -7.16
N THR A 142 12.79 6.66 -6.31
CA THR A 142 11.75 7.68 -6.49
C THR A 142 11.89 8.40 -7.84
N TYR A 143 13.12 8.79 -8.18
CA TYR A 143 13.37 9.52 -9.42
C TYR A 143 13.79 8.63 -10.58
N LYS A 144 13.67 7.29 -10.44
CA LYS A 144 14.02 6.30 -11.47
C LYS A 144 15.41 6.55 -12.07
N LEU A 145 16.39 6.90 -11.19
CA LEU A 145 17.71 7.37 -11.62
C LEU A 145 18.54 6.30 -12.36
N THR A 146 18.20 5.01 -12.20
CA THR A 146 18.86 3.91 -12.95
C THR A 146 18.74 4.05 -14.46
N GLN A 147 17.76 4.82 -14.97
CA GLN A 147 17.67 5.15 -16.39
C GLN A 147 18.91 5.88 -16.92
N TYR A 148 19.69 6.51 -16.07
CA TYR A 148 20.93 7.21 -16.44
C TYR A 148 22.18 6.32 -16.37
N ASP A 149 22.04 5.07 -15.92
CA ASP A 149 23.14 4.09 -15.82
C ASP A 149 23.38 3.34 -17.13
N ASN A 150 23.26 4.03 -18.26
CA ASN A 150 23.46 3.49 -19.60
C ASN A 150 24.52 4.28 -20.38
N ASP A 151 25.05 3.66 -21.44
CA ASP A 151 26.06 4.28 -22.30
C ASP A 151 25.48 5.08 -23.47
N ASP A 152 24.16 5.06 -23.69
CA ASP A 152 23.50 5.51 -24.92
C ASP A 152 23.17 7.01 -24.98
N GLY A 153 23.61 7.80 -23.99
CA GLY A 153 23.33 9.23 -23.91
C GLY A 153 22.10 9.56 -23.04
N LEU A 154 21.67 10.81 -23.06
CA LEU A 154 20.44 11.22 -22.38
C LEU A 154 19.26 10.51 -23.05
N PRO A 155 18.32 9.94 -22.28
CA PRO A 155 17.03 9.58 -22.82
C PRO A 155 16.46 10.81 -23.55
N GLU A 156 15.94 10.65 -24.76
CA GLU A 156 15.09 11.68 -25.37
C GLU A 156 14.04 12.07 -24.33
N GLU A 157 13.63 13.37 -24.31
CA GLU A 157 12.61 13.83 -23.37
C GLU A 157 11.49 12.78 -23.34
N PRO A 158 11.10 12.31 -22.14
CA PRO A 158 9.97 11.42 -22.06
C PRO A 158 8.81 12.15 -22.74
N SER A 159 8.39 11.74 -23.92
CA SER A 159 7.00 11.85 -24.30
C SER A 159 6.22 11.41 -23.07
N GLU A 160 5.15 12.12 -22.73
CA GLU A 160 4.28 11.87 -21.58
C GLU A 160 4.29 10.38 -21.20
N PRO A 161 4.41 10.01 -19.91
CA PRO A 161 4.62 8.63 -19.54
C PRO A 161 3.55 7.79 -20.24
N GLU A 162 3.97 7.09 -21.29
CA GLU A 162 3.20 5.99 -21.82
C GLU A 162 3.01 5.08 -20.61
N THR A 163 1.78 4.98 -20.16
CA THR A 163 1.33 3.91 -19.28
C THR A 163 2.05 2.65 -19.73
N PRO A 164 2.75 1.91 -18.85
CA PRO A 164 3.46 0.73 -19.28
C PRO A 164 2.49 -0.11 -20.09
N THR A 165 2.72 -0.22 -21.38
CA THR A 165 2.05 -1.18 -22.22
C THR A 165 2.54 -2.53 -21.74
N GLY A 166 1.86 -3.06 -20.73
CA GLY A 166 1.85 -4.48 -20.47
C GLY A 166 1.42 -5.17 -21.77
N PRO A 167 1.76 -6.45 -21.98
CA PRO A 167 1.39 -7.17 -23.18
C PRO A 167 -0.10 -6.99 -23.44
N ASP A 168 -0.48 -6.73 -24.70
CA ASP A 168 -1.84 -6.56 -25.19
C ASP A 168 -2.77 -7.62 -24.59
N TYR A 169 -3.45 -7.24 -23.53
CA TYR A 169 -4.58 -8.03 -23.04
C TYR A 169 -5.79 -7.64 -23.89
N PRO A 170 -6.64 -8.60 -24.29
CA PRO A 170 -7.87 -8.26 -24.94
C PRO A 170 -8.76 -7.48 -23.97
N SER A 171 -8.48 -6.20 -23.86
CA SER A 171 -9.42 -5.25 -23.29
C SER A 171 -10.63 -5.28 -24.22
N ARG A 172 -11.82 -5.43 -23.67
CA ARG A 172 -13.00 -4.94 -24.36
C ARG A 172 -12.67 -3.47 -24.62
N GLU A 173 -12.52 -3.11 -25.91
CA GLU A 173 -12.17 -1.74 -26.29
C GLU A 173 -13.00 -0.78 -25.42
N TYR A 174 -12.29 -0.01 -24.60
CA TYR A 174 -12.85 1.11 -23.90
C TYR A 174 -13.13 2.15 -24.98
N ASP A 175 -14.29 2.04 -25.63
CA ASP A 175 -14.86 3.17 -26.36
C ASP A 175 -14.98 4.28 -25.32
N GLY A 176 -14.07 5.24 -25.36
CA GLY A 176 -13.93 6.33 -24.42
C GLY A 176 -15.20 7.15 -24.29
N ILE A 177 -16.22 6.55 -23.68
CA ILE A 177 -17.33 7.27 -23.11
C ILE A 177 -16.81 7.71 -21.75
N ASP A 178 -16.09 8.82 -21.74
CA ASP A 178 -15.99 9.65 -20.56
C ASP A 178 -17.43 9.93 -20.12
N MET A 179 -17.86 9.23 -19.06
CA MET A 179 -19.08 9.63 -18.38
C MET A 179 -18.88 11.11 -18.04
N PRO A 180 -19.75 12.01 -18.46
CA PRO A 180 -19.50 13.42 -18.31
C PRO A 180 -19.28 13.73 -16.85
N LEU A 181 -18.03 14.06 -16.51
CA LEU A 181 -17.68 14.76 -15.28
C LEU A 181 -18.63 15.93 -15.19
N ASN A 182 -19.14 16.22 -14.00
CA ASN A 182 -19.99 17.37 -13.84
C ASN A 182 -19.26 18.59 -14.40
N GLN A 183 -19.75 19.16 -15.49
CA GLN A 183 -19.10 20.29 -16.21
C GLN A 183 -18.93 21.54 -15.34
N ASN A 184 -19.56 21.56 -14.15
CA ASN A 184 -19.43 22.64 -13.17
C ASN A 184 -18.24 22.48 -12.23
N LEU A 185 -17.48 21.35 -12.31
CA LEU A 185 -16.26 21.17 -11.54
C LEU A 185 -15.09 21.87 -12.22
N PRO A 186 -14.20 22.55 -11.44
CA PRO A 186 -13.00 23.14 -12.00
C PRO A 186 -12.08 22.06 -12.59
N SER A 187 -11.50 22.32 -13.76
CA SER A 187 -10.67 21.35 -14.49
C SER A 187 -9.18 21.41 -14.14
N ASP A 188 -8.70 22.54 -13.60
CA ASP A 188 -7.29 22.78 -13.33
C ASP A 188 -7.10 23.34 -11.92
N VAL A 189 -6.73 22.49 -10.97
CA VAL A 189 -6.46 22.89 -9.58
C VAL A 189 -5.17 22.28 -9.08
N ASP A 190 -4.33 23.14 -8.48
CA ASP A 190 -3.04 22.75 -7.91
C ASP A 190 -3.15 21.94 -6.59
N PHE A 191 -4.32 21.91 -5.95
CA PHE A 191 -4.54 21.27 -4.65
C PHE A 191 -5.82 20.42 -4.65
N PRO A 192 -5.83 19.27 -3.90
CA PRO A 192 -7.01 18.45 -3.75
C PRO A 192 -8.21 19.23 -3.18
N GLN A 193 -9.38 19.03 -3.75
CA GLN A 193 -10.60 19.75 -3.41
C GLN A 193 -11.73 18.81 -2.99
N LEU A 194 -12.67 19.34 -2.22
CA LEU A 194 -13.94 18.72 -1.87
C LEU A 194 -15.09 19.63 -2.31
N HIS A 195 -16.02 19.11 -3.08
CA HIS A 195 -17.22 19.84 -3.50
C HIS A 195 -18.47 19.09 -3.09
N VAL A 196 -19.50 19.83 -2.68
CA VAL A 196 -20.86 19.31 -2.53
C VAL A 196 -21.71 19.72 -3.73
N SER A 197 -22.56 18.82 -4.16
CA SER A 197 -23.52 19.08 -5.24
C SER A 197 -24.92 18.62 -4.85
N SER A 198 -25.92 19.34 -5.34
CA SER A 198 -27.30 18.84 -5.35
C SER A 198 -27.39 17.50 -6.10
N LYS A 199 -28.39 16.68 -5.77
CA LYS A 199 -28.62 15.36 -6.38
C LYS A 199 -28.73 15.40 -7.91
N ASP A 200 -29.23 16.51 -8.48
CA ASP A 200 -29.34 16.71 -9.92
C ASP A 200 -28.06 17.31 -10.56
N GLY A 201 -27.03 17.55 -9.76
CA GLY A 201 -25.72 18.01 -10.21
C GLY A 201 -25.65 19.50 -10.61
N LYS A 202 -26.68 20.31 -10.34
CA LYS A 202 -26.74 21.71 -10.81
C LYS A 202 -26.01 22.66 -9.89
N ASP A 203 -26.18 22.50 -8.57
CA ASP A 203 -25.53 23.34 -7.59
C ASP A 203 -24.24 22.63 -7.16
N VAL A 204 -23.10 23.21 -7.46
CA VAL A 204 -21.78 22.70 -7.05
C VAL A 204 -21.06 23.77 -6.27
N ILE A 205 -20.71 23.48 -5.02
CA ILE A 205 -20.03 24.41 -4.11
C ILE A 205 -18.84 23.72 -3.47
N GLU A 206 -17.70 24.40 -3.45
CA GLU A 206 -16.50 23.94 -2.77
C GLU A 206 -16.68 23.99 -1.24
N ILE A 207 -16.24 22.93 -0.55
CA ILE A 207 -16.20 22.87 0.91
C ILE A 207 -14.75 23.08 1.35
N THR A 208 -14.53 24.12 2.14
CA THR A 208 -13.21 24.47 2.65
C THR A 208 -13.14 24.38 4.17
N GLY A 209 -11.92 24.27 4.70
CA GLY A 209 -11.67 24.31 6.15
C GLY A 209 -12.11 23.06 6.91
N VAL A 210 -12.31 21.93 6.24
CA VAL A 210 -12.63 20.65 6.85
C VAL A 210 -11.44 19.70 6.83
N SER A 211 -11.39 18.79 7.80
CA SER A 211 -10.52 17.63 7.77
C SER A 211 -11.34 16.42 7.34
N VAL A 212 -10.91 15.76 6.29
CA VAL A 212 -11.56 14.56 5.75
C VAL A 212 -10.87 13.33 6.30
N ASP A 213 -11.66 12.41 6.82
CA ASP A 213 -11.22 11.09 7.25
C ASP A 213 -11.61 10.07 6.17
N PHE A 214 -10.66 9.80 5.26
CA PHE A 214 -10.85 8.94 4.09
C PHE A 214 -10.28 7.55 4.35
N THR A 215 -11.03 6.53 3.95
CA THR A 215 -10.63 5.12 4.03
C THR A 215 -10.86 4.41 2.70
N ALA A 216 -9.89 3.59 2.31
CA ALA A 216 -9.96 2.71 1.15
C ALA A 216 -9.36 1.34 1.48
N ASP A 217 -9.87 0.29 0.81
CA ASP A 217 -9.43 -1.09 0.93
C ASP A 217 -9.29 -1.80 -0.44
N PRO A 218 -8.65 -2.98 -0.52
CA PRO A 218 -8.43 -3.71 -1.78
C PRO A 218 -9.69 -4.34 -2.39
N THR A 219 -10.85 -4.15 -1.78
CA THR A 219 -12.14 -4.60 -2.37
C THR A 219 -12.78 -3.51 -3.24
N GLY A 220 -12.10 -2.36 -3.41
CA GLY A 220 -12.61 -1.20 -4.13
C GLY A 220 -13.59 -0.36 -3.33
N LYS A 221 -13.85 -0.70 -2.07
CA LYS A 221 -14.73 0.08 -1.19
C LYS A 221 -13.96 1.30 -0.67
N LYS A 222 -14.56 2.48 -0.86
CA LYS A 222 -14.02 3.76 -0.43
C LYS A 222 -15.11 4.55 0.28
N SER A 223 -14.74 5.21 1.37
CA SER A 223 -15.65 6.07 2.13
C SER A 223 -14.87 7.18 2.81
N PHE A 224 -15.57 8.22 3.19
CA PHE A 224 -14.99 9.26 4.03
C PHE A 224 -16.02 9.93 4.91
N SER A 225 -15.53 10.59 5.95
CA SER A 225 -16.34 11.42 6.82
C SER A 225 -15.64 12.76 7.10
N PHE A 226 -16.43 13.75 7.44
CA PHE A 226 -15.94 15.05 7.91
C PHE A 226 -16.99 15.75 8.76
N THR A 227 -16.56 16.76 9.50
CA THR A 227 -17.44 17.58 10.33
C THR A 227 -17.35 19.04 9.89
N LEU A 228 -18.51 19.67 9.66
CA LEU A 228 -18.62 21.08 9.27
C LEU A 228 -19.48 21.84 10.28
N PRO A 229 -18.91 22.80 11.05
CA PRO A 229 -19.70 23.75 11.83
C PRO A 229 -20.35 24.79 10.91
N ARG A 230 -21.59 25.16 11.21
CA ARG A 230 -22.31 26.20 10.45
C ARG A 230 -21.78 27.58 10.79
N THR A 231 -21.38 28.31 9.76
CA THR A 231 -21.05 29.74 9.84
C THR A 231 -21.99 30.56 8.93
N LYS A 232 -21.79 31.87 8.87
CA LYS A 232 -22.53 32.71 7.91
C LYS A 232 -21.99 32.54 6.50
N GLU A 233 -20.69 32.28 6.40
CA GLU A 233 -19.96 32.17 5.14
C GLU A 233 -20.25 30.87 4.42
N ASN A 234 -20.43 29.75 5.18
CA ASN A 234 -20.65 28.41 4.61
C ASN A 234 -22.12 27.95 4.67
N ALA A 235 -23.06 28.87 4.77
CA ALA A 235 -24.47 28.51 4.91
C ALA A 235 -25.02 27.71 3.71
N ALA A 236 -24.56 28.01 2.49
CA ALA A 236 -25.01 27.34 1.27
C ALA A 236 -24.49 25.89 1.21
N GLU A 237 -23.20 25.66 1.47
CA GLU A 237 -22.59 24.32 1.54
C GLU A 237 -23.26 23.51 2.64
N PHE A 238 -23.47 24.12 3.82
CA PHE A 238 -24.09 23.46 4.96
C PHE A 238 -25.50 22.94 4.65
N GLU A 239 -26.32 23.73 3.92
CA GLU A 239 -27.68 23.31 3.54
C GLU A 239 -27.66 22.17 2.50
N LEU A 240 -26.67 22.13 1.59
CA LEU A 240 -26.52 21.03 0.62
C LEU A 240 -26.02 19.73 1.22
N LEU A 241 -25.48 19.73 2.46
CA LEU A 241 -25.07 18.50 3.15
C LEU A 241 -26.29 17.75 3.69
N VAL A 242 -26.96 17.03 2.81
CA VAL A 242 -28.11 16.16 3.09
C VAL A 242 -27.93 14.81 2.40
N VAL A 243 -28.57 13.77 2.93
CA VAL A 243 -28.48 12.41 2.36
C VAL A 243 -28.88 12.41 0.87
N ASP A 244 -28.26 11.52 0.11
CA ASP A 244 -28.41 11.36 -1.35
C ASP A 244 -27.83 12.50 -2.20
N ASN A 245 -27.40 13.62 -1.63
CA ASN A 245 -26.60 14.59 -2.35
C ASN A 245 -25.19 14.06 -2.63
N ILE A 246 -24.52 14.69 -3.58
CA ILE A 246 -23.26 14.23 -4.14
C ILE A 246 -22.10 15.01 -3.54
N LEU A 247 -21.02 14.30 -3.22
CA LEU A 247 -19.73 14.89 -2.93
C LEU A 247 -18.74 14.47 -4.02
N TYR A 248 -17.87 15.40 -4.42
CA TYR A 248 -16.75 15.14 -5.30
C TYR A 248 -15.46 15.40 -4.50
N LEU A 249 -14.61 14.38 -4.42
CA LEU A 249 -13.36 14.44 -3.66
C LEU A 249 -12.20 14.13 -4.60
N ASP A 250 -11.16 14.97 -4.55
CA ASP A 250 -9.88 14.66 -5.16
C ASP A 250 -9.11 13.73 -4.23
N GLU A 251 -8.88 12.50 -4.68
CA GLU A 251 -8.07 11.51 -4.01
C GLU A 251 -6.62 11.61 -4.48
N LYS A 252 -5.72 10.97 -3.75
CA LYS A 252 -4.30 10.90 -4.11
C LYS A 252 -4.03 10.41 -5.54
N LYS A 253 -4.84 9.46 -6.01
CA LYS A 253 -4.65 8.77 -7.29
C LYS A 253 -5.62 9.23 -8.38
N TYR A 254 -6.81 9.62 -7.97
CA TYR A 254 -7.91 9.97 -8.89
C TYR A 254 -8.58 11.26 -8.46
N ASN A 255 -8.77 12.18 -9.41
CA ASN A 255 -9.46 13.42 -9.18
C ASN A 255 -10.98 13.27 -9.33
N HIS A 256 -11.74 14.14 -8.70
CA HIS A 256 -13.19 14.27 -8.82
C HIS A 256 -13.95 12.95 -8.64
N GLN A 257 -13.52 12.15 -7.66
CA GLN A 257 -14.21 10.91 -7.33
C GLN A 257 -15.57 11.20 -6.74
N LYS A 258 -16.59 10.51 -7.24
CA LYS A 258 -17.99 10.75 -6.91
C LYS A 258 -18.45 9.89 -5.74
N TYR A 259 -19.03 10.54 -4.75
CA TYR A 259 -19.57 9.92 -3.53
C TYR A 259 -21.01 10.35 -3.33
N TYR A 260 -21.81 9.49 -2.70
CA TYR A 260 -23.11 9.85 -2.17
C TYR A 260 -23.04 10.04 -0.67
N ILE A 261 -23.73 11.08 -0.16
CA ILE A 261 -23.90 11.27 1.27
C ILE A 261 -24.85 10.20 1.78
N THR A 262 -24.33 9.31 2.63
CA THR A 262 -25.10 8.17 3.18
C THR A 262 -25.62 8.44 4.59
N ASN A 263 -24.94 9.32 5.35
CA ASN A 263 -25.36 9.69 6.68
C ASN A 263 -25.04 11.16 6.99
N VAL A 264 -25.94 11.83 7.67
CA VAL A 264 -25.76 13.19 8.19
C VAL A 264 -26.28 13.25 9.61
N SER A 265 -25.39 13.51 10.57
CA SER A 265 -25.72 13.82 11.94
C SER A 265 -25.68 15.32 12.18
N LEU A 266 -26.80 15.89 12.64
CA LEU A 266 -26.87 17.30 13.04
C LEU A 266 -26.74 17.40 14.57
N HIS A 267 -25.75 18.13 15.02
CA HIS A 267 -25.49 18.39 16.43
C HIS A 267 -25.58 19.88 16.74
N GLN A 268 -26.17 20.23 17.88
CA GLN A 268 -26.19 21.61 18.38
C GLN A 268 -25.59 21.67 19.77
N GLU A 269 -24.54 22.46 19.92
CA GLU A 269 -23.91 22.71 21.21
C GLU A 269 -23.57 24.19 21.35
N ASN A 270 -23.90 24.78 22.50
CA ASN A 270 -23.62 26.20 22.80
C ASN A 270 -24.09 27.19 21.71
N GLY A 271 -25.21 26.88 21.02
CA GLY A 271 -25.76 27.70 19.94
C GLY A 271 -25.09 27.50 18.58
N MET A 272 -24.09 26.64 18.48
CA MET A 272 -23.45 26.29 17.21
C MET A 272 -24.08 25.02 16.65
N LEU A 273 -24.42 25.03 15.37
CA LEU A 273 -24.87 23.86 14.62
C LEU A 273 -23.67 23.24 13.90
N THR A 274 -23.58 21.92 13.97
CA THR A 274 -22.51 21.15 13.33
C THR A 274 -23.11 19.95 12.63
N LYS A 275 -22.73 19.70 11.37
CA LYS A 275 -23.04 18.46 10.65
C LYS A 275 -21.82 17.57 10.61
N THR A 276 -22.00 16.30 11.02
CA THR A 276 -21.05 15.22 10.70
C THR A 276 -21.62 14.45 9.53
N VAL A 277 -20.85 14.35 8.47
CA VAL A 277 -21.26 13.77 7.18
C VAL A 277 -20.42 12.52 6.92
N THR A 278 -21.09 11.44 6.51
CA THR A 278 -20.43 10.24 5.99
C THR A 278 -20.87 10.03 4.55
N ALA A 279 -19.92 9.75 3.68
CA ALA A 279 -20.15 9.51 2.27
C ALA A 279 -19.46 8.20 1.83
N ALA A 280 -20.11 7.49 0.92
CA ALA A 280 -19.60 6.28 0.30
C ALA A 280 -19.47 6.46 -1.21
N HIS A 281 -18.42 5.87 -1.78
CA HIS A 281 -18.16 5.91 -3.22
C HIS A 281 -19.31 5.33 -4.02
N ILE A 282 -19.53 5.85 -5.23
CA ILE A 282 -20.62 5.38 -6.10
C ILE A 282 -20.59 3.88 -6.35
N PHE A 283 -19.42 3.27 -6.34
CA PHE A 283 -19.25 1.81 -6.46
C PHE A 283 -20.07 1.06 -5.41
N SER A 284 -19.95 1.43 -4.14
CA SER A 284 -20.70 0.78 -3.07
C SER A 284 -22.20 1.11 -3.12
N VAL A 285 -22.55 2.37 -3.42
CA VAL A 285 -23.95 2.83 -3.35
C VAL A 285 -24.78 2.40 -4.55
N LEU A 286 -24.23 2.46 -5.76
CA LEU A 286 -25.00 2.13 -6.96
C LEU A 286 -25.12 0.61 -7.17
N LEU A 287 -24.09 -0.17 -6.81
CA LEU A 287 -24.14 -1.62 -6.98
C LEU A 287 -25.13 -2.30 -6.02
N ILE A 288 -25.30 -1.79 -4.80
CA ILE A 288 -26.28 -2.35 -3.86
C ILE A 288 -27.73 -2.18 -4.36
N ASN A 289 -27.97 -1.15 -5.19
CA ASN A 289 -29.28 -0.86 -5.77
C ASN A 289 -29.54 -1.59 -7.10
N ASN A 290 -28.54 -2.27 -7.66
CA ASN A 290 -28.70 -3.06 -8.88
C ASN A 290 -28.90 -4.54 -8.52
N ARG A 291 -29.96 -5.17 -9.06
CA ARG A 291 -30.30 -6.56 -8.77
C ARG A 291 -30.19 -7.43 -10.01
N ILE A 292 -29.57 -8.58 -9.88
CA ILE A 292 -29.49 -9.60 -10.92
C ILE A 292 -30.54 -10.68 -10.64
N GLU A 293 -31.55 -10.79 -11.49
CA GLU A 293 -32.72 -11.66 -11.29
C GLU A 293 -32.47 -13.13 -11.69
N LYS A 294 -31.43 -13.39 -12.51
CA LYS A 294 -31.21 -14.73 -13.07
C LYS A 294 -29.97 -15.36 -12.45
N THR A 295 -30.10 -16.63 -12.11
CA THR A 295 -28.97 -17.44 -11.65
C THR A 295 -28.28 -18.17 -12.80
N VAL A 296 -26.99 -18.47 -12.58
CA VAL A 296 -26.17 -19.28 -13.46
C VAL A 296 -25.41 -20.30 -12.61
N SER A 297 -25.47 -21.58 -13.01
CA SER A 297 -24.73 -22.67 -12.35
C SER A 297 -23.82 -23.34 -13.38
N LYS A 298 -22.60 -22.87 -13.50
CA LYS A 298 -21.55 -23.40 -14.37
C LYS A 298 -20.19 -22.84 -14.01
N LYS A 299 -19.15 -23.41 -14.59
CA LYS A 299 -17.82 -22.82 -14.51
C LYS A 299 -17.78 -21.50 -15.27
N LEU A 300 -17.41 -20.42 -14.57
CA LEU A 300 -17.29 -19.07 -15.13
C LEU A 300 -15.84 -18.59 -15.12
N SER A 301 -15.44 -17.91 -16.19
CA SER A 301 -14.25 -17.06 -16.17
C SER A 301 -14.54 -15.77 -15.41
N ILE A 302 -13.49 -15.10 -14.92
CA ILE A 302 -13.63 -13.79 -14.23
C ILE A 302 -14.41 -12.78 -15.08
N LYS A 303 -14.18 -12.76 -16.39
CA LYS A 303 -14.89 -11.87 -17.32
C LYS A 303 -16.40 -12.17 -17.38
N GLU A 304 -16.79 -13.44 -17.50
CA GLU A 304 -18.21 -13.84 -17.51
C GLU A 304 -18.89 -13.49 -16.18
N ALA A 305 -18.21 -13.70 -15.05
CA ALA A 305 -18.74 -13.37 -13.73
C ALA A 305 -18.95 -11.85 -13.57
N LEU A 306 -17.97 -11.03 -13.96
CA LEU A 306 -18.09 -9.56 -13.95
C LEU A 306 -19.20 -9.07 -14.91
N ASP A 307 -19.31 -9.64 -16.12
CA ASP A 307 -20.35 -9.28 -17.09
C ASP A 307 -21.76 -9.58 -16.54
N ILE A 308 -21.90 -10.62 -15.70
CA ILE A 308 -23.17 -10.94 -15.02
C ILE A 308 -23.42 -9.95 -13.88
N ALA A 309 -22.44 -9.78 -12.97
CA ALA A 309 -22.59 -8.97 -11.76
C ALA A 309 -22.85 -7.49 -12.07
N LEU A 310 -22.24 -6.96 -13.14
CA LEU A 310 -22.35 -5.55 -13.54
C LEU A 310 -23.43 -5.29 -14.60
N LYS A 311 -24.22 -6.31 -14.93
CA LYS A 311 -25.30 -6.16 -15.92
C LYS A 311 -26.34 -5.15 -15.43
N GLY A 312 -26.66 -4.17 -16.28
CA GLY A 312 -27.63 -3.10 -15.97
C GLY A 312 -27.03 -1.91 -15.23
N THR A 313 -25.72 -1.91 -14.99
CA THR A 313 -24.97 -0.78 -14.42
C THR A 313 -24.17 -0.05 -15.50
N ASP A 314 -23.73 1.17 -15.19
CA ASP A 314 -22.82 1.95 -16.04
C ASP A 314 -21.33 1.60 -15.79
N PHE A 315 -21.04 0.73 -14.83
CA PHE A 315 -19.67 0.35 -14.51
C PHE A 315 -19.01 -0.43 -15.64
N LYS A 316 -17.75 -0.11 -15.90
CA LYS A 316 -16.85 -0.80 -16.81
C LYS A 316 -15.66 -1.34 -16.03
N TYR A 317 -14.97 -2.34 -16.57
CA TYR A 317 -13.82 -2.91 -15.90
C TYR A 317 -12.63 -3.11 -16.84
N VAL A 318 -11.44 -3.09 -16.25
CA VAL A 318 -10.18 -3.43 -16.90
C VAL A 318 -9.47 -4.48 -16.05
N ILE A 319 -9.12 -5.62 -16.64
CA ILE A 319 -8.40 -6.69 -15.94
C ILE A 319 -6.91 -6.52 -16.19
N HIS A 320 -6.14 -6.32 -15.11
CA HIS A 320 -4.68 -6.13 -15.13
C HIS A 320 -3.88 -7.42 -14.85
N ALA A 321 -4.57 -8.57 -14.75
CA ALA A 321 -3.94 -9.87 -14.58
C ALA A 321 -3.53 -10.49 -15.92
N LYS A 322 -2.47 -11.32 -15.92
CA LYS A 322 -2.03 -12.06 -17.11
C LYS A 322 -3.06 -13.11 -17.49
N GLU A 323 -3.12 -13.46 -18.77
CA GLU A 323 -3.99 -14.52 -19.25
C GLU A 323 -3.70 -15.84 -18.52
N GLY A 324 -4.74 -16.44 -17.92
CA GLY A 324 -4.62 -17.67 -17.12
C GLY A 324 -4.18 -17.46 -15.66
N GLU A 325 -3.82 -16.27 -15.25
CA GLU A 325 -3.43 -15.97 -13.85
C GLU A 325 -4.63 -16.02 -12.91
N ILE A 326 -5.82 -15.63 -13.37
CA ILE A 326 -7.08 -15.78 -12.64
C ILE A 326 -7.78 -17.04 -13.17
N ALA A 327 -7.83 -18.08 -12.35
CA ALA A 327 -8.49 -19.33 -12.70
C ALA A 327 -10.01 -19.14 -12.78
N SER A 328 -10.67 -19.88 -13.69
CA SER A 328 -12.13 -19.93 -13.71
C SER A 328 -12.65 -20.68 -12.48
N ALA A 329 -13.73 -20.19 -11.86
CA ALA A 329 -14.37 -20.76 -10.69
C ALA A 329 -15.70 -21.48 -11.05
N GLU A 330 -15.98 -22.58 -10.36
CA GLU A 330 -17.31 -23.20 -10.42
C GLU A 330 -18.27 -22.32 -9.63
N GLN A 331 -19.35 -21.92 -10.27
CA GLN A 331 -20.40 -21.12 -9.67
C GLN A 331 -21.68 -21.92 -9.57
N GLU A 332 -22.37 -21.83 -8.43
CA GLU A 332 -23.68 -22.40 -8.23
C GLU A 332 -24.64 -21.32 -7.78
N ASN A 333 -25.77 -21.23 -8.50
CA ASN A 333 -26.81 -20.22 -8.24
C ASN A 333 -26.27 -18.78 -8.19
N PHE A 334 -25.26 -18.48 -9.01
CA PHE A 334 -24.66 -17.16 -9.08
C PHE A 334 -25.63 -16.18 -9.72
N GLY A 335 -26.24 -15.30 -8.91
CA GLY A 335 -27.33 -14.40 -9.26
C GLY A 335 -28.39 -14.34 -8.15
N GLU A 336 -29.58 -13.80 -8.42
CA GLU A 336 -30.65 -13.50 -7.44
C GLU A 336 -30.19 -12.64 -6.24
N LYS A 337 -29.14 -11.88 -6.43
CA LYS A 337 -28.47 -11.01 -5.46
C LYS A 337 -28.32 -9.61 -6.03
N ASN A 338 -27.98 -8.65 -5.17
CA ASN A 338 -27.54 -7.35 -5.66
C ASN A 338 -26.10 -7.44 -6.19
N SER A 339 -25.70 -6.45 -6.99
CA SER A 339 -24.37 -6.46 -7.61
C SER A 339 -23.22 -6.35 -6.60
N THR A 340 -23.44 -5.74 -5.43
CA THR A 340 -22.41 -5.69 -4.37
C THR A 340 -22.13 -7.09 -3.82
N GLU A 341 -23.18 -7.86 -3.50
CA GLU A 341 -23.03 -9.24 -3.03
C GLU A 341 -22.32 -10.12 -4.05
N LEU A 342 -22.67 -9.98 -5.34
CA LEU A 342 -22.00 -10.73 -6.41
C LEU A 342 -20.55 -10.29 -6.61
N MET A 343 -20.23 -9.02 -6.42
CA MET A 343 -18.84 -8.55 -6.47
C MET A 343 -18.03 -9.08 -5.28
N ASP A 344 -18.61 -9.14 -4.09
CA ASP A 344 -17.95 -9.72 -2.91
C ASP A 344 -17.66 -11.23 -3.14
N GLU A 345 -18.58 -11.99 -3.74
CA GLU A 345 -18.36 -13.40 -4.15
C GLU A 345 -17.24 -13.50 -5.21
N ILE A 346 -17.24 -12.63 -6.21
CA ILE A 346 -16.20 -12.61 -7.25
C ILE A 346 -14.83 -12.35 -6.61
N ILE A 347 -14.72 -11.39 -5.69
CA ILE A 347 -13.47 -11.09 -5.00
C ILE A 347 -12.96 -12.33 -4.27
N GLU A 348 -13.82 -13.04 -3.56
CA GLU A 348 -13.46 -14.24 -2.80
C GLU A 348 -13.14 -15.44 -3.71
N ASP A 349 -14.05 -15.80 -4.63
CA ASP A 349 -13.94 -17.01 -5.45
C ASP A 349 -12.76 -16.94 -6.43
N TYR A 350 -12.44 -15.76 -6.95
CA TYR A 350 -11.33 -15.56 -7.89
C TYR A 350 -10.04 -15.08 -7.22
N ASP A 351 -10.09 -14.80 -5.91
CA ASP A 351 -8.96 -14.26 -5.12
C ASP A 351 -8.33 -13.06 -5.83
N ILE A 352 -9.13 -12.03 -6.07
CA ILE A 352 -8.77 -10.81 -6.78
C ILE A 352 -8.87 -9.59 -5.88
N GLU A 353 -8.31 -8.49 -6.35
CA GLU A 353 -8.37 -7.19 -5.71
C GLU A 353 -8.84 -6.12 -6.69
N LEU A 354 -9.50 -5.11 -6.15
CA LEU A 354 -10.11 -4.05 -6.93
C LEU A 354 -9.60 -2.67 -6.53
N ASP A 355 -9.38 -1.81 -7.52
CA ASP A 355 -9.31 -0.36 -7.34
C ASP A 355 -10.35 0.30 -8.25
N VAL A 356 -10.96 1.40 -7.81
CA VAL A 356 -12.09 1.98 -8.52
C VAL A 356 -11.84 3.47 -8.79
N ASP A 357 -12.02 3.86 -10.05
CA ASP A 357 -11.99 5.22 -10.53
C ASP A 357 -13.37 5.57 -11.09
N ASN A 358 -14.22 6.22 -10.27
CA ASN A 358 -15.62 6.48 -10.60
C ASN A 358 -16.33 5.22 -11.14
N TYR A 359 -16.72 5.20 -12.43
CA TYR A 359 -17.41 4.06 -13.06
C TYR A 359 -16.46 3.01 -13.62
N LYS A 360 -15.15 3.17 -13.45
CA LYS A 360 -14.15 2.24 -13.97
C LYS A 360 -13.57 1.38 -12.85
N ILE A 361 -13.70 0.08 -12.99
CA ILE A 361 -13.19 -0.91 -12.03
C ILE A 361 -11.88 -1.49 -12.58
N HIS A 362 -10.80 -1.35 -11.84
CA HIS A 362 -9.53 -1.99 -12.12
C HIS A 362 -9.45 -3.30 -11.34
N VAL A 363 -9.29 -4.41 -12.04
CA VAL A 363 -9.26 -5.77 -11.47
C VAL A 363 -7.84 -6.31 -11.52
N TYR A 364 -7.32 -6.69 -10.38
CA TYR A 364 -5.96 -7.22 -10.22
C TYR A 364 -6.02 -8.62 -9.61
N LYS A 365 -5.06 -9.50 -9.95
CA LYS A 365 -4.87 -10.70 -9.15
C LYS A 365 -4.35 -10.34 -7.76
N LYS A 366 -3.37 -9.46 -7.70
CA LYS A 366 -2.88 -8.76 -6.51
C LYS A 366 -2.41 -7.37 -6.92
N MET A 367 -2.80 -6.34 -6.17
CA MET A 367 -2.32 -4.97 -6.36
C MET A 367 -0.99 -4.76 -5.67
N GLY A 368 -0.36 -3.63 -6.00
CA GLY A 368 0.82 -3.13 -5.33
C GLY A 368 2.12 -3.77 -5.80
N GLN A 369 3.19 -3.31 -5.22
CA GLN A 369 4.55 -3.72 -5.51
C GLN A 369 5.37 -3.73 -4.21
N GLU A 370 6.52 -4.41 -4.23
CA GLU A 370 7.52 -4.24 -3.18
C GLU A 370 8.16 -2.87 -3.34
N ILE A 371 8.05 -2.03 -2.31
CA ILE A 371 8.65 -0.69 -2.33
C ILE A 371 9.83 -0.65 -1.38
N ASP A 372 10.88 0.05 -1.82
CA ASP A 372 12.13 0.19 -1.07
C ASP A 372 11.99 1.30 0.00
N PHE A 373 10.91 1.23 0.78
CA PHE A 373 10.59 2.17 1.84
C PHE A 373 10.50 1.43 3.17
N VAL A 374 11.10 2.00 4.21
CA VAL A 374 11.12 1.42 5.55
C VAL A 374 10.32 2.29 6.50
N LEU A 375 9.36 1.69 7.19
CA LEU A 375 8.73 2.26 8.38
C LEU A 375 9.54 1.84 9.61
N ASP A 376 10.09 2.80 10.32
CA ASP A 376 10.96 2.55 11.46
C ASP A 376 10.52 3.42 12.64
N SER A 377 10.27 2.77 13.79
CA SER A 377 9.82 3.43 15.02
C SER A 377 10.77 4.52 15.52
N ARG A 378 12.02 4.48 15.09
CA ARG A 378 13.04 5.48 15.46
C ARG A 378 12.97 6.77 14.62
N TYR A 379 12.21 6.77 13.49
CA TYR A 379 12.27 7.87 12.53
C TYR A 379 10.91 8.37 12.05
N ASN A 380 10.13 7.52 11.40
CA ASN A 380 8.94 7.93 10.66
C ASN A 380 7.65 7.19 11.08
N MET A 381 7.74 6.40 12.15
CA MET A 381 6.64 5.62 12.70
C MET A 381 6.52 5.92 14.20
N PRO A 382 5.79 6.98 14.59
CA PRO A 382 5.64 7.36 15.99
C PRO A 382 4.85 6.36 16.82
N GLY A 383 4.01 5.54 16.19
CA GLY A 383 3.20 4.53 16.86
C GLY A 383 2.99 3.29 16.01
N ILE A 384 2.96 2.16 16.67
CA ILE A 384 2.55 0.86 16.10
C ILE A 384 1.60 0.20 17.09
N THR A 385 0.49 -0.31 16.58
CA THR A 385 -0.45 -1.15 17.33
C THR A 385 -0.49 -2.52 16.69
N ILE A 386 -0.18 -3.56 17.46
CA ILE A 386 -0.26 -4.94 17.01
C ILE A 386 -1.41 -5.58 17.77
N THR A 387 -2.48 -5.89 17.07
CA THR A 387 -3.66 -6.57 17.62
C THR A 387 -3.63 -8.03 17.21
N THR A 388 -3.78 -8.94 18.16
CA THR A 388 -3.89 -10.36 17.91
C THR A 388 -5.25 -10.84 18.37
N ASP A 389 -6.04 -11.39 17.44
CA ASP A 389 -7.38 -11.92 17.70
C ASP A 389 -7.43 -13.43 17.43
N SER A 390 -7.90 -14.18 18.41
CA SER A 390 -8.06 -15.62 18.32
C SER A 390 -9.53 -16.07 18.29
N GLN A 391 -10.49 -15.16 18.21
CA GLN A 391 -11.92 -15.49 18.25
C GLN A 391 -12.33 -16.38 17.07
N ASN A 392 -11.78 -16.10 15.89
CA ASN A 392 -12.10 -16.82 14.65
C ASN A 392 -11.14 -18.01 14.37
N CYS A 393 -10.28 -18.36 15.33
CA CYS A 393 -9.42 -19.52 15.16
C CYS A 393 -10.24 -20.80 15.18
N THR A 394 -10.00 -21.66 14.19
CA THR A 394 -10.66 -22.95 14.05
C THR A 394 -9.65 -24.04 13.76
N THR A 395 -9.85 -25.25 14.28
CA THR A 395 -8.90 -26.35 14.12
C THR A 395 -9.45 -27.50 13.29
N ARG A 396 -10.77 -27.58 13.14
CA ARG A 396 -11.44 -28.63 12.36
C ARG A 396 -12.79 -28.15 11.82
N ALA A 397 -13.23 -28.80 10.74
CA ALA A 397 -14.57 -28.58 10.17
C ALA A 397 -15.07 -29.83 9.44
N TRP A 398 -16.38 -29.96 9.38
CA TRP A 398 -17.06 -30.93 8.52
C TRP A 398 -17.30 -30.35 7.13
N GLY A 399 -17.23 -31.20 6.12
CA GLY A 399 -17.58 -30.90 4.75
C GLY A 399 -18.61 -31.86 4.19
N TYR A 400 -19.70 -31.32 3.67
CA TYR A 400 -20.80 -32.05 3.07
C TYR A 400 -20.91 -31.64 1.59
N GLY A 401 -20.86 -32.61 0.69
CA GLY A 401 -21.00 -32.37 -0.75
C GLY A 401 -22.43 -32.45 -1.24
N ALA A 402 -22.57 -32.64 -2.56
CA ALA A 402 -23.87 -32.78 -3.21
C ALA A 402 -24.71 -33.89 -2.56
N GLN A 403 -26.00 -33.63 -2.39
CA GLN A 403 -26.98 -34.65 -2.00
C GLN A 403 -27.30 -35.55 -3.21
N LYS A 404 -27.62 -36.82 -2.94
CA LYS A 404 -28.12 -37.71 -3.97
C LYS A 404 -29.54 -37.30 -4.34
N GLU A 405 -29.83 -37.20 -5.63
CA GLU A 405 -31.21 -37.04 -6.09
C GLU A 405 -32.04 -38.25 -5.66
N ILE A 406 -33.09 -38.02 -4.88
CA ILE A 406 -34.04 -39.06 -4.54
C ILE A 406 -34.94 -39.23 -5.77
N ASP A 407 -34.72 -40.30 -6.54
CA ASP A 407 -35.64 -40.69 -7.61
C ASP A 407 -37.03 -40.90 -7.01
N SER A 408 -37.94 -39.98 -7.27
CA SER A 408 -39.36 -40.05 -6.86
C SER A 408 -40.12 -41.20 -7.52
N ALA A 409 -39.43 -42.09 -8.23
CA ALA A 409 -40.02 -43.24 -8.93
C ALA A 409 -39.94 -44.57 -8.15
N SER A 410 -39.40 -44.63 -6.95
CA SER A 410 -39.38 -45.87 -6.14
C SER A 410 -40.19 -45.78 -4.85
N GLU A 411 -41.44 -45.39 -4.95
CA GLU A 411 -42.44 -45.77 -3.97
C GLU A 411 -42.79 -47.25 -4.15
N SER A 412 -42.15 -48.13 -3.40
CA SER A 412 -42.76 -49.33 -2.84
C SER A 412 -41.70 -50.20 -2.17
N LYS A 413 -41.56 -50.12 -0.86
CA LYS A 413 -41.65 -51.25 0.07
C LYS A 413 -41.52 -50.71 1.49
N ASP A 414 -42.67 -50.72 2.14
CA ASP A 414 -42.84 -50.57 3.56
C ASP A 414 -41.99 -51.66 4.29
N ASP A 415 -41.03 -51.25 5.06
CA ASP A 415 -40.46 -52.05 6.18
C ASP A 415 -40.39 -51.10 7.39
N GLY A 416 -41.39 -51.29 8.24
CA GLY A 416 -41.73 -50.46 9.38
C GLY A 416 -40.68 -50.39 10.46
N THR A 417 -39.85 -49.35 10.42
CA THR A 417 -39.20 -48.84 11.60
C THR A 417 -39.22 -47.30 11.52
N THR A 418 -40.30 -46.73 11.99
CA THR A 418 -40.42 -45.31 12.26
C THR A 418 -39.77 -45.00 13.60
N THR A 419 -38.69 -44.25 13.57
CA THR A 419 -38.26 -43.43 14.70
C THR A 419 -39.08 -42.14 14.71
N GLU A 420 -39.45 -41.67 15.88
CA GLU A 420 -40.43 -40.62 16.17
C GLU A 420 -40.10 -39.18 15.74
N ASP A 421 -39.23 -38.95 14.77
CA ASP A 421 -39.07 -37.64 14.09
C ASP A 421 -38.72 -37.92 12.63
N GLY A 422 -39.70 -37.80 11.76
CA GLY A 422 -39.71 -38.30 10.39
C GLY A 422 -38.93 -37.48 9.36
N GLU A 423 -37.76 -36.95 9.66
CA GLU A 423 -36.84 -36.43 8.66
C GLU A 423 -35.74 -37.47 8.37
N LYS A 424 -35.81 -38.08 7.15
CA LYS A 424 -34.69 -38.90 6.66
C LYS A 424 -33.45 -38.02 6.55
N GLU A 425 -32.35 -38.45 7.17
CA GLU A 425 -31.07 -37.78 6.97
C GLU A 425 -30.71 -37.76 5.46
N PRO A 426 -30.21 -36.59 4.96
CA PRO A 426 -29.88 -36.48 3.56
C PRO A 426 -28.73 -37.43 3.19
N GLU A 427 -28.91 -38.23 2.13
CA GLU A 427 -27.81 -39.01 1.56
C GLU A 427 -26.94 -38.18 0.67
N TYR A 428 -25.65 -38.20 0.90
CA TYR A 428 -24.64 -37.47 0.12
C TYR A 428 -24.01 -38.34 -0.97
N VAL A 429 -23.49 -37.71 -2.04
CA VAL A 429 -22.79 -38.40 -3.15
C VAL A 429 -21.52 -39.07 -2.66
N PHE A 430 -20.90 -38.54 -1.59
CA PHE A 430 -19.79 -39.15 -0.88
C PHE A 430 -19.98 -38.96 0.63
N GLU A 431 -19.32 -39.80 1.44
CA GLU A 431 -19.37 -39.71 2.90
C GLU A 431 -18.86 -38.32 3.37
N PRO A 432 -19.54 -37.66 4.33
CA PRO A 432 -19.07 -36.40 4.90
C PRO A 432 -17.62 -36.47 5.36
N VAL A 433 -16.84 -35.45 5.09
CA VAL A 433 -15.40 -35.39 5.37
C VAL A 433 -15.14 -34.53 6.58
N LEU A 434 -14.49 -35.09 7.59
CA LEU A 434 -13.93 -34.31 8.69
C LEU A 434 -12.48 -33.93 8.33
N TYR A 435 -12.21 -32.64 8.24
CA TYR A 435 -10.85 -32.11 8.16
C TYR A 435 -10.36 -31.67 9.54
N ILE A 436 -9.18 -32.10 9.92
CA ILE A 436 -8.48 -31.70 11.15
C ILE A 436 -7.16 -31.07 10.73
N HIS A 437 -6.89 -29.87 11.22
CA HIS A 437 -5.63 -29.18 10.91
C HIS A 437 -4.45 -29.93 11.56
N PRO A 438 -3.31 -30.10 10.86
CA PRO A 438 -2.14 -30.81 11.41
C PRO A 438 -1.60 -30.28 12.72
N ASP A 439 -1.75 -28.98 12.96
CA ASP A 439 -1.29 -28.30 14.18
C ASP A 439 -2.37 -28.16 15.27
N GLU A 440 -3.50 -28.86 15.16
CA GLU A 440 -4.62 -28.74 16.09
C GLU A 440 -4.21 -28.82 17.56
N ASP A 441 -3.33 -29.76 17.92
CA ASP A 441 -2.90 -29.99 19.31
C ASP A 441 -2.27 -28.74 19.96
N LYS A 442 -1.76 -27.81 19.15
CA LYS A 442 -1.14 -26.55 19.62
C LYS A 442 -2.16 -25.48 19.97
N PHE A 443 -3.39 -25.60 19.48
CA PHE A 443 -4.42 -24.56 19.52
C PHE A 443 -5.70 -24.98 20.25
N LEU A 444 -5.67 -26.08 20.99
CA LEU A 444 -6.77 -26.53 21.83
C LEU A 444 -7.04 -25.55 22.96
N ILE A 445 -8.30 -25.32 23.30
CA ILE A 445 -8.71 -24.59 24.51
C ILE A 445 -9.23 -25.61 25.51
N GLU A 446 -8.62 -25.68 26.68
CA GLU A 446 -8.96 -26.67 27.72
C GLU A 446 -8.97 -28.12 27.18
N GLY A 447 -8.08 -28.42 26.23
CA GLY A 447 -8.01 -29.71 25.56
C GLY A 447 -9.10 -29.97 24.53
N LYS A 448 -9.92 -28.96 24.19
CA LYS A 448 -11.01 -29.07 23.22
C LYS A 448 -10.66 -28.42 21.89
N PRO A 449 -11.06 -29.01 20.77
CA PRO A 449 -10.85 -28.45 19.46
C PRO A 449 -11.76 -27.24 19.20
N ARG A 450 -11.35 -26.37 18.30
CA ARG A 450 -12.12 -25.22 17.82
C ARG A 450 -12.79 -25.57 16.50
N TRP A 451 -14.12 -25.59 16.49
CA TRP A 451 -14.89 -25.96 15.32
C TRP A 451 -15.16 -24.75 14.44
N ALA A 452 -14.91 -24.89 13.14
CA ALA A 452 -15.47 -24.00 12.13
C ALA A 452 -16.87 -24.47 11.74
N GLU A 453 -17.67 -23.56 11.18
CA GLU A 453 -18.94 -23.91 10.56
C GLU A 453 -18.73 -24.95 9.46
N PRO A 454 -19.62 -25.92 9.31
CA PRO A 454 -19.46 -26.94 8.29
C PRO A 454 -19.64 -26.34 6.89
N ILE A 455 -18.82 -26.74 5.94
CA ILE A 455 -19.04 -26.45 4.52
C ILE A 455 -20.13 -27.41 4.01
N LYS A 456 -21.28 -26.86 3.58
CA LYS A 456 -22.37 -27.60 2.91
C LYS A 456 -22.53 -27.00 1.52
N ASP A 457 -22.06 -27.71 0.48
CA ASP A 457 -22.03 -27.14 -0.86
C ASP A 457 -22.19 -28.25 -1.91
N GLU A 458 -23.30 -28.19 -2.65
CA GLU A 458 -23.66 -29.16 -3.68
C GLU A 458 -22.77 -29.13 -4.92
N ARG A 459 -21.91 -28.12 -5.05
CA ARG A 459 -20.88 -28.08 -6.10
C ARG A 459 -19.85 -29.20 -5.94
N TYR A 460 -19.63 -29.67 -4.71
CA TYR A 460 -18.65 -30.71 -4.44
C TYR A 460 -19.23 -32.11 -4.65
N LYS A 461 -18.90 -32.71 -5.79
CA LYS A 461 -19.26 -34.09 -6.16
C LYS A 461 -18.15 -35.11 -5.84
N LYS A 462 -17.00 -34.66 -5.33
CA LYS A 462 -15.83 -35.48 -4.98
C LYS A 462 -15.23 -35.05 -3.64
N ALA A 463 -14.94 -36.00 -2.78
CA ALA A 463 -14.33 -35.75 -1.47
C ALA A 463 -13.00 -34.93 -1.55
N GLY A 464 -12.17 -35.15 -2.58
CA GLY A 464 -10.92 -34.43 -2.76
C GLY A 464 -11.09 -32.93 -2.96
N SER A 465 -12.17 -32.49 -3.62
CA SER A 465 -12.45 -31.08 -3.87
C SER A 465 -12.86 -30.35 -2.58
N ILE A 466 -13.73 -30.96 -1.77
CA ILE A 466 -14.16 -30.36 -0.50
C ILE A 466 -13.02 -30.32 0.53
N ILE A 467 -12.08 -31.29 0.51
CA ILE A 467 -10.89 -31.25 1.37
C ILE A 467 -10.06 -30.01 1.08
N SER A 468 -9.90 -29.63 -0.18
CA SER A 468 -9.17 -28.43 -0.56
C SER A 468 -9.84 -27.14 -0.07
N ALA A 469 -11.17 -27.10 -0.07
CA ALA A 469 -11.94 -25.99 0.50
C ALA A 469 -11.81 -25.96 2.04
N LEU A 470 -11.95 -27.11 2.71
CA LEU A 470 -11.80 -27.22 4.16
C LEU A 470 -10.39 -26.77 4.64
N LYS A 471 -9.35 -27.08 3.88
CA LYS A 471 -7.97 -26.62 4.17
C LYS A 471 -7.84 -25.08 4.15
N LYS A 472 -8.62 -24.41 3.35
CA LYS A 472 -8.66 -22.93 3.30
C LYS A 472 -9.55 -22.34 4.40
N HIS A 473 -10.63 -23.06 4.72
CA HIS A 473 -11.65 -22.63 5.67
C HIS A 473 -11.18 -22.75 7.13
N VAL A 474 -10.45 -23.80 7.46
CA VAL A 474 -9.92 -24.02 8.81
C VAL A 474 -8.63 -23.24 9.00
N ASN A 475 -8.64 -22.30 9.95
CA ASN A 475 -7.47 -21.48 10.30
C ASN A 475 -7.21 -21.54 11.82
N PRO A 476 -6.22 -22.29 12.29
CA PRO A 476 -5.91 -22.36 13.72
C PRO A 476 -5.14 -21.15 14.24
N TYR A 477 -4.56 -20.34 13.34
CA TYR A 477 -3.70 -19.24 13.71
C TYR A 477 -4.52 -17.99 14.02
N PRO A 478 -4.22 -17.29 15.12
CA PRO A 478 -4.81 -15.99 15.41
C PRO A 478 -4.56 -14.99 14.29
N GLU A 479 -5.54 -14.16 14.07
CA GLU A 479 -5.43 -13.02 13.17
C GLU A 479 -4.57 -11.94 13.82
N MET A 480 -3.57 -11.45 13.09
CA MET A 480 -2.73 -10.37 13.56
C MET A 480 -2.89 -9.17 12.63
N THR A 481 -3.36 -8.08 13.17
CA THR A 481 -3.47 -6.79 12.49
C THR A 481 -2.38 -5.87 13.02
N VAL A 482 -1.66 -5.24 12.12
CA VAL A 482 -0.65 -4.23 12.46
C VAL A 482 -1.14 -2.89 11.93
N GLU A 483 -1.34 -1.94 12.84
CA GLU A 483 -1.70 -0.56 12.51
C GLU A 483 -0.52 0.35 12.82
N VAL A 484 -0.17 1.19 11.89
CA VAL A 484 0.97 2.10 11.99
C VAL A 484 0.52 3.52 11.70
N GLU A 485 0.86 4.43 12.60
CA GLU A 485 0.82 5.85 12.31
C GLU A 485 2.11 6.22 11.57
N PHE A 486 1.96 6.71 10.34
CA PHE A 486 3.09 7.16 9.55
C PHE A 486 3.23 8.67 9.66
N GLN A 487 4.35 9.12 10.17
CA GLN A 487 4.69 10.54 10.19
C GLN A 487 5.61 10.86 9.01
N LYS A 488 5.09 11.62 8.05
CA LYS A 488 5.95 12.20 7.01
C LYS A 488 7.00 13.08 7.68
N ILE A 489 8.27 12.75 7.49
CA ILE A 489 9.36 13.57 8.01
C ILE A 489 9.45 14.82 7.14
N TYR A 490 8.98 15.92 7.71
CA TYR A 490 9.04 17.24 7.10
C TYR A 490 10.39 17.90 7.43
N GLU A 491 11.46 17.49 6.77
CA GLU A 491 12.61 18.38 6.64
C GLU A 491 12.44 19.17 5.33
N PRO A 492 12.35 20.51 5.37
CA PRO A 492 12.21 21.32 4.14
C PRO A 492 13.33 21.09 3.11
N LYS A 493 14.38 20.35 3.47
CA LYS A 493 15.54 19.99 2.64
C LYS A 493 15.51 18.55 2.10
N LEU A 494 14.57 17.71 2.57
CA LEU A 494 14.38 16.31 2.15
C LEU A 494 13.00 16.08 1.51
N LEU A 495 12.29 17.13 1.26
CA LEU A 495 10.84 17.23 1.13
C LEU A 495 10.23 16.71 -0.16
N GLU A 496 11.02 16.23 -1.10
CA GLU A 496 10.51 15.73 -2.36
C GLU A 496 10.85 14.24 -2.59
N ILE A 497 11.23 13.52 -1.55
CA ILE A 497 11.11 12.07 -1.58
C ILE A 497 9.63 11.84 -1.31
N GLU A 498 8.85 11.73 -2.36
CA GLU A 498 7.49 11.22 -2.25
C GLU A 498 7.60 9.83 -1.63
N GLN A 499 7.33 9.78 -0.33
CA GLN A 499 7.10 8.53 0.37
C GLN A 499 5.73 8.07 -0.10
N ASP A 500 5.72 7.53 -1.31
CA ASP A 500 4.51 7.20 -2.02
C ASP A 500 4.29 5.70 -1.93
N PHE A 501 3.33 5.32 -1.12
CA PHE A 501 2.81 3.96 -1.06
C PHE A 501 1.29 4.00 -1.13
N TRP A 502 0.72 2.90 -1.56
CA TRP A 502 -0.71 2.76 -1.71
C TRP A 502 -1.17 1.35 -1.31
N LEU A 503 -2.48 1.12 -1.44
CA LEU A 503 -3.09 -0.20 -1.21
C LEU A 503 -2.36 -1.28 -2.01
N GLY A 504 -2.06 -2.38 -1.35
CA GLY A 504 -1.38 -3.52 -1.94
C GLY A 504 0.14 -3.48 -1.89
N ASP A 505 0.76 -2.32 -1.69
CA ASP A 505 2.22 -2.22 -1.60
C ASP A 505 2.76 -2.96 -0.38
N THR A 506 3.93 -3.55 -0.53
CA THR A 506 4.65 -4.21 0.55
C THR A 506 5.77 -3.29 1.05
N ILE A 507 5.78 -3.04 2.35
CA ILE A 507 6.68 -2.11 3.03
C ILE A 507 7.44 -2.85 4.12
N HIS A 508 8.72 -2.60 4.25
CA HIS A 508 9.51 -3.11 5.36
C HIS A 508 9.24 -2.31 6.64
N VAL A 509 8.84 -2.98 7.72
CA VAL A 509 8.47 -2.35 8.99
C VAL A 509 9.41 -2.82 10.10
N ILE A 510 10.01 -1.86 10.80
CA ILE A 510 10.89 -2.10 11.95
C ILE A 510 10.33 -1.35 13.17
N ALA A 511 9.99 -2.06 14.22
CA ALA A 511 9.55 -1.47 15.48
C ALA A 511 10.42 -1.98 16.63
N ASP A 512 11.20 -1.08 17.20
CA ASP A 512 11.99 -1.35 18.41
C ASP A 512 11.22 -0.87 19.65
N THR A 513 10.98 -1.76 20.59
CA THR A 513 10.41 -1.38 21.89
C THR A 513 11.51 -0.95 22.87
N ALA A 514 11.13 -0.17 23.89
CA ALA A 514 12.05 0.24 24.94
C ALA A 514 12.69 -0.96 25.71
N ASP A 515 12.04 -2.13 25.66
CA ASP A 515 12.50 -3.36 26.30
C ASP A 515 13.39 -4.22 25.38
N GLY A 516 13.77 -3.72 24.18
CA GLY A 516 14.66 -4.38 23.24
C GLY A 516 13.99 -5.52 22.44
N ILE A 517 12.67 -5.50 22.33
CA ILE A 517 11.93 -6.39 21.43
C ILE A 517 11.87 -5.68 20.07
N THR A 518 12.41 -6.30 19.05
CA THR A 518 12.34 -5.80 17.68
C THR A 518 11.30 -6.60 16.91
N PHE A 519 10.31 -5.90 16.37
CA PHE A 519 9.43 -6.43 15.33
C PHE A 519 9.99 -5.98 13.98
N GLU A 520 10.29 -6.92 13.10
CA GLU A 520 10.83 -6.62 11.77
C GLU A 520 10.19 -7.58 10.77
N ASP A 521 9.47 -7.02 9.79
CA ASP A 521 8.83 -7.80 8.74
C ASP A 521 8.45 -6.95 7.52
N ASP A 522 8.26 -7.62 6.38
CA ASP A 522 7.71 -7.03 5.16
C ASP A 522 6.18 -7.13 5.20
N LEU A 523 5.53 -5.98 5.36
CA LEU A 523 4.09 -5.90 5.56
C LEU A 523 3.38 -5.34 4.34
N ARG A 524 2.24 -5.94 3.98
CA ARG A 524 1.43 -5.49 2.86
C ARG A 524 0.30 -4.58 3.31
N VAL A 525 0.17 -3.42 2.67
CA VAL A 525 -0.88 -2.43 2.96
C VAL A 525 -2.25 -2.94 2.52
N VAL A 526 -3.19 -3.05 3.46
CA VAL A 526 -4.58 -3.46 3.18
C VAL A 526 -5.62 -2.37 3.45
N SER A 527 -5.29 -1.35 4.20
CA SER A 527 -6.14 -0.18 4.37
C SER A 527 -5.29 1.07 4.60
N ILE A 528 -5.75 2.17 4.08
CA ILE A 528 -5.15 3.49 4.30
C ILE A 528 -6.24 4.43 4.75
N GLN A 529 -6.01 5.07 5.90
CA GLN A 529 -6.84 6.14 6.44
C GLN A 529 -6.04 7.43 6.44
N HIS A 530 -6.50 8.45 5.73
CA HIS A 530 -5.78 9.71 5.60
C HIS A 530 -6.72 10.87 5.27
N ASN A 531 -6.20 12.09 5.33
CA ASN A 531 -6.91 13.28 4.85
C ASN A 531 -6.39 13.67 3.46
N PRO A 532 -7.10 13.38 2.37
CA PRO A 532 -6.64 13.70 1.02
C PRO A 532 -6.52 15.21 0.78
N LEU A 533 -7.30 16.05 1.47
CA LEU A 533 -7.23 17.51 1.35
C LEU A 533 -5.99 18.12 2.02
N ASN A 534 -5.30 17.34 2.86
CA ASN A 534 -4.06 17.75 3.50
C ASN A 534 -2.95 16.74 3.20
N PRO A 535 -2.15 16.95 2.14
CA PRO A 535 -1.07 16.05 1.77
C PRO A 535 0.01 15.92 2.84
N TYR A 536 -0.06 16.78 3.86
CA TYR A 536 0.87 16.83 5.00
C TYR A 536 0.35 16.07 6.22
N SER A 537 -0.89 15.58 6.18
CA SER A 537 -1.42 14.77 7.27
C SER A 537 -0.71 13.41 7.32
N SER A 538 -0.52 12.91 8.54
CA SER A 538 -0.01 11.57 8.76
C SER A 538 -1.11 10.56 8.48
N PRO A 539 -0.94 9.62 7.54
CA PRO A 539 -1.90 8.55 7.34
C PRO A 539 -1.75 7.48 8.43
N THR A 540 -2.86 6.81 8.74
CA THR A 540 -2.85 5.53 9.46
C THR A 540 -2.90 4.41 8.44
N ILE A 541 -1.99 3.45 8.57
CA ILE A 541 -1.83 2.34 7.63
C ILE A 541 -2.16 1.05 8.36
N THR A 542 -3.07 0.27 7.81
CA THR A 542 -3.35 -1.08 8.29
C THR A 542 -2.70 -2.08 7.35
N PHE A 543 -1.93 -2.98 7.92
CA PHE A 543 -1.27 -4.04 7.20
C PHE A 543 -2.03 -5.35 7.32
N ALA A 544 -1.93 -6.17 6.27
CA ALA A 544 -2.61 -7.44 6.20
C ALA A 544 -2.23 -8.37 7.32
N ASN A 545 -3.20 -9.17 7.63
CA ASN A 545 -3.14 -10.32 8.48
C ASN A 545 -1.96 -11.24 8.14
N PHE A 546 -1.04 -11.37 9.07
CA PHE A 546 0.06 -12.32 8.96
C PHE A 546 -0.40 -13.69 9.43
N ARG A 547 -0.41 -14.66 8.52
CA ARG A 547 -0.40 -16.07 8.85
C ARG A 547 1.03 -16.53 9.17
N LYS A 548 1.81 -15.73 9.89
CA LYS A 548 3.09 -16.20 10.42
C LYS A 548 2.85 -16.97 11.70
N ASP A 549 3.50 -18.09 11.77
CA ASP A 549 3.57 -18.96 12.94
C ASP A 549 3.92 -18.11 14.17
N ILE A 550 2.94 -17.75 14.99
CA ILE A 550 3.14 -17.01 16.26
C ILE A 550 4.19 -17.71 17.11
N GLN A 551 4.34 -19.05 16.97
CA GLN A 551 5.43 -19.77 17.60
C GLN A 551 6.81 -19.29 17.13
N ARG A 552 6.96 -18.78 15.92
CA ARG A 552 8.24 -18.26 15.44
C ARG A 552 8.54 -16.91 16.07
N ILE A 553 7.54 -16.03 16.18
CA ILE A 553 7.66 -14.74 16.86
C ILE A 553 7.91 -14.97 18.37
N THR A 554 7.14 -15.84 19.02
CA THR A 554 7.32 -16.17 20.44
C THR A 554 8.64 -16.92 20.71
N VAL A 555 9.08 -17.81 19.81
CA VAL A 555 10.36 -18.53 19.94
C VAL A 555 11.54 -17.60 19.72
N ASP A 556 11.45 -16.67 18.76
CA ASP A 556 12.50 -15.69 18.53
C ASP A 556 12.56 -14.65 19.66
N GLN A 557 11.42 -14.22 20.20
CA GLN A 557 11.34 -13.40 21.41
C GLN A 557 11.93 -14.14 22.62
N VAL A 558 11.60 -15.41 22.84
CA VAL A 558 12.17 -16.23 23.92
C VAL A 558 13.65 -16.47 23.74
N LYS A 559 14.13 -16.62 22.49
CA LYS A 559 15.58 -16.72 22.20
C LYS A 559 16.30 -15.39 22.47
N GLN A 560 15.70 -14.26 22.07
CA GLN A 560 16.26 -12.92 22.33
C GLN A 560 16.32 -12.64 23.84
N VAL A 561 15.25 -12.92 24.60
CA VAL A 561 15.23 -12.77 26.07
C VAL A 561 16.28 -13.68 26.72
N LYS A 562 16.45 -14.93 26.28
CA LYS A 562 17.48 -15.83 26.79
C LYS A 562 18.89 -15.35 26.44
N ASN A 563 19.10 -14.79 25.26
CA ASN A 563 20.39 -14.22 24.87
C ASN A 563 20.72 -12.95 25.66
N LEU A 564 19.72 -12.10 25.91
CA LEU A 564 19.87 -10.92 26.77
C LEU A 564 20.18 -11.30 28.23
N GLN A 565 19.46 -12.30 28.78
CA GLN A 565 19.76 -12.82 30.12
C GLN A 565 21.17 -13.44 30.21
N ARG A 566 21.63 -14.13 29.17
CA ARG A 566 22.99 -14.65 29.10
C ARG A 566 24.02 -13.52 29.06
N TYR A 567 23.79 -12.50 28.24
CA TYR A 567 24.63 -11.32 28.15
C TYR A 567 24.70 -10.54 29.47
N ILE A 568 23.56 -10.34 30.14
CA ILE A 568 23.49 -9.70 31.47
C ILE A 568 24.24 -10.54 32.52
N ASN A 569 24.07 -11.86 32.52
CA ASN A 569 24.78 -12.75 33.44
C ASN A 569 26.29 -12.77 33.21
N ASP A 570 26.73 -12.66 31.97
CA ASP A 570 28.16 -12.59 31.63
C ASP A 570 28.77 -11.22 32.00
N MET A 571 28.00 -10.12 31.82
CA MET A 571 28.38 -8.80 32.35
C MET A 571 28.48 -8.78 33.89
N LEU A 572 27.52 -9.39 34.59
CA LEU A 572 27.56 -9.49 36.04
C LEU A 572 28.72 -10.36 36.57
N LYS A 573 29.20 -11.33 35.77
CA LYS A 573 30.41 -12.12 36.10
C LYS A 573 31.71 -11.35 35.89
N THR A 574 31.74 -10.39 34.96
CA THR A 574 32.89 -9.54 34.69
C THR A 574 32.99 -8.35 35.65
N LEU A 575 31.92 -8.03 36.37
CA LEU A 575 31.84 -6.98 37.40
C LEU A 575 32.08 -7.53 38.82
N ARG A 576 32.25 -8.83 39.00
CA ARG A 576 32.73 -9.50 40.22
C ARG A 576 34.18 -9.91 40.09
#